data_f263ed0060334619b3229d832ce3307b
#
_entry.id   f263ed0060334619b3229d832ce3307b
#
_cell.length_a   1.000
_cell.length_b   1.000
_cell.length_c   1.000
_cell.angle_alpha   90.00
_cell.angle_beta   90.00
_cell.angle_gamma   90.00
#
_symmetry.space_group_name_H-M   'P 1'
#
loop_
_entity.id
_entity.type
_entity.pdbx_description
1 polymer ?
#
loop_
_entity_poly.entity_id
_entity_poly.type
_entity_poly.pdbx_seq_one_letter_code
_entity_poly.pdbx_strand_id
1 'polypeptide(L)'
;MNLRIPFILLLLLLYSCNKSTIDKYNWHSITVTATAYNSLKNQTSSNPHITAWGDSLLPGKKYIAVSRDLIGMGLNHNTPVKIDGFEGLFFVKDKMHTRWKKRIDIYMGLDVKKAKNWGKRKIEITYGILKDEDKE
;
A
#
# COMPACT_ATOMS: atom_id res chain seq x y z
N MET A 1 5.28 -37.05 -49.25
CA MET A 1 5.81 -37.13 -47.87
C MET A 1 5.35 -35.87 -47.18
N ASN A 2 4.23 -35.97 -46.44
CA ASN A 2 3.59 -34.80 -45.81
C ASN A 2 4.19 -34.58 -44.44
N LEU A 3 5.03 -33.56 -44.31
CA LEU A 3 5.61 -33.14 -43.06
C LEU A 3 4.54 -32.43 -42.19
N ARG A 4 3.81 -33.19 -41.41
CA ARG A 4 2.87 -32.72 -40.39
C ARG A 4 3.56 -32.63 -39.04
N ILE A 5 4.44 -31.68 -38.89
CA ILE A 5 5.11 -31.32 -37.64
C ILE A 5 5.30 -29.78 -37.68
N PRO A 6 5.10 -29.05 -36.62
CA PRO A 6 4.48 -29.26 -35.34
C PRO A 6 3.67 -28.04 -34.88
N PHE A 7 2.41 -28.09 -34.99
CA PHE A 7 1.57 -27.06 -34.35
C PHE A 7 1.56 -27.18 -32.82
N ILE A 8 2.01 -28.33 -32.29
CA ILE A 8 2.08 -28.60 -30.84
C ILE A 8 3.29 -27.98 -30.17
N LEU A 9 4.40 -27.73 -30.90
CA LEU A 9 5.62 -27.14 -30.31
C LEU A 9 5.51 -25.65 -30.07
N LEU A 10 4.59 -24.94 -30.70
CA LEU A 10 4.38 -23.51 -30.55
C LEU A 10 3.52 -23.15 -29.33
N LEU A 11 2.81 -24.10 -28.75
CA LEU A 11 1.92 -23.85 -27.59
C LEU A 11 2.66 -23.90 -26.25
N LEU A 12 3.91 -24.34 -26.22
CA LEU A 12 4.71 -24.51 -25.00
C LEU A 12 5.51 -23.22 -24.60
N LEU A 13 5.52 -22.20 -25.45
CA LEU A 13 6.28 -20.95 -25.20
C LEU A 13 5.47 -19.85 -24.51
N LEU A 14 4.21 -20.08 -24.17
CA LEU A 14 3.34 -19.07 -23.54
C LEU A 14 3.19 -19.21 -22.02
N TYR A 15 3.93 -20.12 -21.38
CA TYR A 15 4.09 -20.07 -19.93
C TYR A 15 5.14 -19.01 -19.56
N SER A 16 4.85 -17.76 -19.91
CA SER A 16 5.47 -16.62 -19.25
C SER A 16 5.00 -16.66 -17.79
N CYS A 17 5.89 -17.08 -16.92
CA CYS A 17 5.66 -17.07 -15.47
C CYS A 17 5.55 -15.60 -15.04
N ASN A 18 4.37 -15.00 -15.12
CA ASN A 18 4.08 -13.72 -14.51
C ASN A 18 4.11 -13.96 -13.00
N LYS A 19 5.31 -13.74 -12.40
CA LYS A 19 5.50 -13.71 -10.96
C LYS A 19 4.48 -12.72 -10.41
N SER A 20 3.54 -13.15 -9.60
CA SER A 20 2.50 -12.27 -9.09
C SER A 20 3.16 -11.16 -8.28
N THR A 21 2.58 -9.95 -8.28
CA THR A 21 3.11 -8.82 -7.49
C THR A 21 3.31 -9.19 -6.02
N ILE A 22 2.49 -10.12 -5.51
CA ILE A 22 2.56 -10.59 -4.12
C ILE A 22 3.84 -11.42 -3.87
N ASP A 23 4.30 -12.18 -4.86
CA ASP A 23 5.45 -13.08 -4.73
C ASP A 23 6.80 -12.34 -4.65
N LYS A 24 6.83 -11.04 -5.00
CA LYS A 24 8.03 -10.20 -4.92
C LYS A 24 8.40 -9.78 -3.50
N TYR A 25 7.50 -9.97 -2.54
CA TYR A 25 7.64 -9.42 -1.20
C TYR A 25 7.77 -10.51 -0.13
N ASN A 26 8.62 -10.25 0.86
CA ASN A 26 8.57 -10.90 2.16
C ASN A 26 7.56 -10.13 3.01
N TRP A 27 6.52 -10.82 3.47
CA TRP A 27 5.40 -10.20 4.21
C TRP A 27 5.61 -10.30 5.70
N HIS A 28 5.42 -9.18 6.41
CA HIS A 28 5.56 -9.06 7.85
C HIS A 28 4.28 -8.50 8.46
N SER A 29 3.83 -9.03 9.59
CA SER A 29 2.64 -8.55 10.30
C SER A 29 3.00 -7.75 11.54
N ILE A 30 2.21 -6.71 11.83
CA ILE A 30 2.32 -5.89 13.03
C ILE A 30 0.95 -5.34 13.43
N THR A 31 0.70 -5.26 14.73
CA THR A 31 -0.47 -4.54 15.26
C THR A 31 -0.16 -3.07 15.42
N VAL A 32 -1.03 -2.22 14.88
CA VAL A 32 -0.92 -0.76 14.92
C VAL A 32 -2.21 -0.11 15.40
N THR A 33 -2.13 1.14 15.83
CA THR A 33 -3.31 1.99 15.96
C THR A 33 -3.62 2.62 14.61
N ALA A 34 -4.83 2.41 14.10
CA ALA A 34 -5.29 2.99 12.83
C ALA A 34 -6.34 4.08 13.07
N THR A 35 -6.15 5.20 12.41
CA THR A 35 -7.10 6.29 12.25
C THR A 35 -7.37 6.53 10.78
N ALA A 36 -8.21 7.50 10.45
CA ALA A 36 -8.50 7.86 9.07
C ALA A 36 -8.43 9.37 8.87
N TYR A 37 -8.06 9.82 7.67
CA TYR A 37 -7.97 11.22 7.31
C TYR A 37 -8.52 11.52 5.91
N ASN A 38 -8.77 12.81 5.66
CA ASN A 38 -9.25 13.33 4.40
C ASN A 38 -8.29 14.40 3.86
N SER A 39 -8.36 14.68 2.57
CA SER A 39 -7.60 15.75 1.91
C SER A 39 -8.41 17.03 1.74
N LEU A 40 -9.11 17.46 2.79
CA LEU A 40 -9.87 18.71 2.78
C LEU A 40 -8.99 19.89 3.18
N LYS A 41 -9.14 21.04 2.49
CA LYS A 41 -8.35 22.26 2.71
C LYS A 41 -8.41 22.80 4.15
N ASN A 42 -9.51 22.57 4.85
CA ASN A 42 -9.74 23.03 6.22
C ASN A 42 -9.21 22.10 7.32
N GLN A 43 -8.65 20.93 6.95
CA GLN A 43 -8.22 19.91 7.90
C GLN A 43 -6.70 19.71 7.96
N THR A 44 -5.97 20.26 7.01
CA THR A 44 -4.53 20.03 6.83
C THR A 44 -3.79 21.33 6.47
N SER A 45 -2.53 21.24 6.08
CA SER A 45 -1.73 22.37 5.59
C SER A 45 -2.33 23.04 4.35
N SER A 46 -1.73 24.13 3.90
CA SER A 46 -2.13 24.90 2.71
C SER A 46 -2.25 24.04 1.43
N ASN A 47 -1.64 22.86 1.40
CA ASN A 47 -1.66 21.93 0.25
C ASN A 47 -2.06 20.50 0.70
N PRO A 48 -3.33 20.27 1.05
CA PRO A 48 -3.80 19.00 1.64
C PRO A 48 -3.75 17.81 0.68
N HIS A 49 -3.53 18.06 -0.61
CA HIS A 49 -3.44 17.02 -1.64
C HIS A 49 -2.01 16.53 -1.91
N ILE A 50 -1.00 17.14 -1.26
CA ILE A 50 0.40 16.76 -1.41
C ILE A 50 0.91 16.17 -0.10
N THR A 51 1.51 14.99 -0.18
CA THR A 51 2.07 14.27 0.98
C THR A 51 3.44 14.80 1.37
N ALA A 52 3.94 14.34 2.53
CA ALA A 52 5.29 14.67 2.99
C ALA A 52 6.40 14.18 2.04
N TRP A 53 6.13 13.23 1.16
CA TRP A 53 7.06 12.78 0.10
C TRP A 53 6.76 13.40 -1.27
N GLY A 54 5.80 14.32 -1.36
CA GLY A 54 5.46 15.01 -2.59
C GLY A 54 4.48 14.26 -3.51
N ASP A 55 3.90 13.15 -3.07
CA ASP A 55 2.87 12.45 -3.82
C ASP A 55 1.55 13.22 -3.80
N SER A 56 0.79 13.13 -4.88
CA SER A 56 -0.57 13.65 -4.94
C SER A 56 -1.56 12.65 -4.34
N LEU A 57 -2.36 13.10 -3.40
CA LEU A 57 -3.47 12.32 -2.85
C LEU A 57 -4.67 12.41 -3.80
N LEU A 58 -5.03 11.29 -4.38
CA LEU A 58 -6.14 11.18 -5.32
C LEU A 58 -7.29 10.42 -4.65
N PRO A 59 -8.52 11.00 -4.58
CA PRO A 59 -9.69 10.30 -4.06
C PRO A 59 -9.90 8.93 -4.74
N GLY A 60 -10.30 7.93 -3.94
CA GLY A 60 -10.50 6.55 -4.42
C GLY A 60 -9.23 5.69 -4.45
N LYS A 61 -8.06 6.26 -4.25
CA LYS A 61 -6.81 5.50 -4.13
C LYS A 61 -6.62 4.97 -2.71
N LYS A 62 -6.00 3.80 -2.60
CA LYS A 62 -5.71 3.12 -1.33
C LYS A 62 -4.35 3.55 -0.80
N TYR A 63 -4.32 4.62 -0.04
CA TYR A 63 -3.13 5.23 0.54
C TYR A 63 -3.18 5.25 2.06
N ILE A 64 -2.02 5.19 2.70
CA ILE A 64 -1.86 5.40 4.14
C ILE A 64 -0.70 6.34 4.43
N ALA A 65 -0.84 7.06 5.54
CA ALA A 65 0.28 7.70 6.23
C ALA A 65 0.77 6.77 7.36
N VAL A 66 2.06 6.79 7.64
CA VAL A 66 2.66 5.97 8.71
C VAL A 66 3.42 6.82 9.70
N SER A 67 3.42 6.43 10.97
CA SER A 67 4.31 7.01 11.97
C SER A 67 5.78 6.67 11.65
N ARG A 68 6.69 7.57 12.00
CA ARG A 68 8.09 7.51 11.53
C ARG A 68 8.87 6.32 12.05
N ASP A 69 8.50 5.78 13.21
CA ASP A 69 9.07 4.53 13.74
C ASP A 69 8.78 3.32 12.85
N LEU A 70 7.64 3.29 12.17
CA LEU A 70 7.30 2.21 11.23
C LEU A 70 8.16 2.27 9.94
N ILE A 71 8.64 3.45 9.56
CA ILE A 71 9.55 3.59 8.41
C ILE A 71 10.85 2.81 8.67
N GLY A 72 11.42 2.91 9.88
CA GLY A 72 12.60 2.14 10.28
C GLY A 72 12.37 0.63 10.30
N MET A 73 11.13 0.17 10.35
CA MET A 73 10.75 -1.25 10.29
C MET A 73 10.51 -1.75 8.85
N GLY A 74 10.60 -0.90 7.85
CA GLY A 74 10.41 -1.24 6.44
C GLY A 74 9.14 -0.71 5.78
N LEU A 75 8.25 0.00 6.51
CA LEU A 75 7.10 0.68 5.91
C LEU A 75 7.54 2.01 5.26
N ASN A 76 8.39 1.90 4.26
CA ASN A 76 8.91 3.04 3.50
C ASN A 76 7.90 3.53 2.45
N HIS A 77 8.26 4.62 1.77
CA HIS A 77 7.50 5.13 0.62
C HIS A 77 7.22 4.02 -0.41
N ASN A 78 5.97 3.92 -0.86
CA ASN A 78 5.45 2.90 -1.78
C ASN A 78 5.40 1.45 -1.24
N THR A 79 5.71 1.20 0.02
CA THR A 79 5.55 -0.14 0.59
C THR A 79 4.09 -0.59 0.50
N PRO A 80 3.81 -1.79 -0.07
CA PRO A 80 2.47 -2.35 -0.12
C PRO A 80 2.04 -2.87 1.26
N VAL A 81 0.79 -2.60 1.62
CA VAL A 81 0.23 -2.96 2.93
C VAL A 81 -1.16 -3.57 2.75
N LYS A 82 -1.38 -4.72 3.36
CA LYS A 82 -2.70 -5.29 3.57
C LYS A 82 -3.22 -4.82 4.93
N ILE A 83 -4.45 -4.35 4.96
CA ILE A 83 -5.09 -3.87 6.18
C ILE A 83 -6.25 -4.79 6.50
N ASP A 84 -6.28 -5.32 7.72
CA ASP A 84 -7.37 -6.17 8.17
C ASP A 84 -8.73 -5.46 8.03
N GLY A 85 -9.72 -6.16 7.46
CA GLY A 85 -11.03 -5.60 7.13
C GLY A 85 -11.12 -4.82 5.81
N PHE A 86 -10.05 -4.74 5.02
CA PHE A 86 -10.06 -4.13 3.69
C PHE A 86 -9.55 -5.08 2.62
N GLU A 87 -10.15 -5.02 1.43
CA GLU A 87 -9.65 -5.75 0.27
C GLU A 87 -8.55 -4.98 -0.47
N GLY A 88 -7.61 -5.73 -1.06
CA GLY A 88 -6.52 -5.23 -1.91
C GLY A 88 -5.38 -4.60 -1.13
N LEU A 89 -4.46 -3.98 -1.87
CA LEU A 89 -3.26 -3.37 -1.33
C LEU A 89 -3.42 -1.86 -1.16
N PHE A 90 -3.02 -1.39 0.00
CA PHE A 90 -2.73 0.02 0.27
C PHE A 90 -1.25 0.29 0.03
N PHE A 91 -0.89 1.55 -0.19
CA PHE A 91 0.49 1.97 -0.35
C PHE A 91 0.83 3.08 0.64
N VAL A 92 2.01 2.99 1.23
CA VAL A 92 2.53 4.05 2.09
C VAL A 92 2.87 5.26 1.23
N LYS A 93 2.15 6.36 1.44
CA LYS A 93 2.31 7.61 0.65
C LYS A 93 2.59 8.83 1.48
N ASP A 94 2.45 8.76 2.81
CA ASP A 94 2.64 9.91 3.66
C ASP A 94 3.27 9.54 5.02
N LYS A 95 3.87 10.53 5.68
CA LYS A 95 4.47 10.45 7.00
C LYS A 95 3.64 11.25 8.00
N MET A 96 3.41 10.63 9.15
CA MET A 96 2.75 11.32 10.27
C MET A 96 3.74 12.19 11.05
N HIS A 97 3.21 13.08 11.89
CA HIS A 97 4.00 13.89 12.81
C HIS A 97 4.81 12.99 13.77
N THR A 98 6.00 13.44 14.16
CA THR A 98 6.98 12.67 14.98
C THR A 98 6.45 12.20 16.33
N ARG A 99 5.40 12.86 16.87
CA ARG A 99 4.75 12.48 18.14
C ARG A 99 4.05 11.11 18.08
N TRP A 100 3.69 10.65 16.88
CA TRP A 100 2.96 9.40 16.72
C TRP A 100 3.89 8.20 16.63
N LYS A 101 3.49 7.11 17.30
CA LYS A 101 4.21 5.83 17.33
C LYS A 101 3.26 4.69 17.06
N LYS A 102 3.74 3.66 16.36
CA LYS A 102 2.98 2.45 15.98
C LYS A 102 1.58 2.79 15.44
N ARG A 103 1.52 3.76 14.55
CA ARG A 103 0.27 4.30 14.04
C ARG A 103 0.28 4.44 12.54
N ILE A 104 -0.89 4.16 11.94
CA ILE A 104 -1.20 4.49 10.56
C ILE A 104 -2.43 5.40 10.49
N ASP A 105 -2.54 6.13 9.41
CA ASP A 105 -3.68 6.97 9.09
C ASP A 105 -4.18 6.61 7.69
N ILE A 106 -5.43 6.12 7.59
CA ILE A 106 -5.98 5.61 6.35
C ILE A 106 -6.62 6.75 5.57
N TYR A 107 -6.17 6.95 4.34
CA TYR A 107 -6.73 7.97 3.46
C TYR A 107 -8.14 7.57 2.99
N MET A 108 -9.10 8.41 3.23
CA MET A 108 -10.51 8.21 2.85
C MET A 108 -11.03 9.30 1.90
N GLY A 109 -10.14 9.88 1.09
CA GLY A 109 -10.49 10.85 0.07
C GLY A 109 -11.19 12.07 0.65
N LEU A 110 -12.38 12.37 0.13
CA LEU A 110 -13.24 13.49 0.57
C LEU A 110 -14.38 13.04 1.49
N ASP A 111 -14.51 11.74 1.77
CA ASP A 111 -15.59 11.18 2.59
C ASP A 111 -15.32 11.35 4.09
N VAL A 112 -15.71 12.50 4.61
CA VAL A 112 -15.57 12.86 6.04
C VAL A 112 -16.36 11.92 6.94
N LYS A 113 -17.57 11.53 6.52
CA LYS A 113 -18.43 10.63 7.30
C LYS A 113 -17.79 9.25 7.47
N LYS A 114 -17.23 8.72 6.39
CA LYS A 114 -16.51 7.44 6.42
C LYS A 114 -15.31 7.50 7.35
N ALA A 115 -14.50 8.57 7.29
CA ALA A 115 -13.35 8.76 8.16
C ALA A 115 -13.75 8.88 9.64
N LYS A 116 -14.81 9.63 9.95
CA LYS A 116 -15.35 9.76 11.31
C LYS A 116 -15.90 8.43 11.85
N ASN A 117 -16.63 7.68 11.01
CA ASN A 117 -17.18 6.39 11.40
C ASN A 117 -16.10 5.34 11.64
N TRP A 118 -14.97 5.44 10.94
CA TRP A 118 -13.82 4.59 11.18
C TRP A 118 -13.27 4.80 12.60
N GLY A 119 -13.09 6.05 13.00
CA GLY A 119 -12.59 6.41 14.32
C GLY A 119 -11.13 5.98 14.56
N LYS A 120 -10.88 5.40 15.73
CA LYS A 120 -9.56 4.92 16.17
C LYS A 120 -9.66 3.46 16.61
N ARG A 121 -8.85 2.58 16.01
CA ARG A 121 -8.88 1.12 16.28
C ARG A 121 -7.47 0.56 16.35
N LYS A 122 -7.32 -0.53 17.11
CA LYS A 122 -6.15 -1.42 16.99
C LYS A 122 -6.47 -2.48 15.95
N ILE A 123 -5.62 -2.60 14.95
CA ILE A 123 -5.77 -3.57 13.86
C ILE A 123 -4.42 -4.21 13.53
N GLU A 124 -4.46 -5.38 12.92
CA GLU A 124 -3.29 -5.97 12.29
C GLU A 124 -3.14 -5.44 10.86
N ILE A 125 -1.92 -5.15 10.49
CA ILE A 125 -1.52 -4.88 9.11
C ILE A 125 -0.42 -5.84 8.69
N THR A 126 -0.35 -6.15 7.40
CA THR A 126 0.73 -6.95 6.82
C THR A 126 1.38 -6.15 5.70
N TYR A 127 2.68 -5.89 5.80
CA TYR A 127 3.44 -5.07 4.85
C TYR A 127 4.52 -5.88 4.15
N GLY A 128 4.79 -5.54 2.89
CA GLY A 128 5.72 -6.26 2.03
C GLY A 128 7.07 -5.56 1.92
N ILE A 129 8.15 -6.27 2.26
CA ILE A 129 9.53 -5.84 1.98
C ILE A 129 10.00 -6.58 0.73
N LEU A 130 10.50 -5.86 -0.28
CA LEU A 130 11.04 -6.48 -1.50
C LEU A 130 12.11 -7.50 -1.16
N LYS A 131 12.03 -8.67 -1.78
CA LYS A 131 13.09 -9.68 -1.73
C LYS A 131 14.35 -9.13 -2.37
N ASP A 132 15.52 -9.60 -1.94
CA ASP A 132 16.81 -9.11 -2.45
C ASP A 132 16.99 -9.35 -3.96
N GLU A 133 16.42 -10.43 -4.49
CA GLU A 133 16.40 -10.76 -5.93
C GLU A 133 15.51 -9.84 -6.78
N ASP A 134 14.61 -9.08 -6.16
CA ASP A 134 13.66 -8.18 -6.81
C ASP A 134 13.99 -6.69 -6.58
N LYS A 135 15.16 -6.40 -5.97
CA LYS A 135 15.68 -5.03 -5.78
C LYS A 135 16.55 -4.66 -7.00
N GLU A 136 16.05 -3.74 -7.82
CA GLU A 136 16.82 -3.10 -8.90
C GLU A 136 17.40 -1.76 -8.43
#